data_98832cfb0e4c1404a0c04c91b2abf618
#
_entry.id   98832cfb0e4c1404a0c04c91b2abf618
#
_cell.length_a   1.000
_cell.length_b   1.000
_cell.length_c   1.000
_cell.angle_alpha   90.00
_cell.angle_beta   90.00
_cell.angle_gamma   90.00
#
_symmetry.space_group_name_H-M   'P 1'
#
loop_
_entity.id
_entity.type
_entity.pdbx_description
1 polymer ?
#
loop_
_entity_poly.entity_id
_entity_poly.type
_entity_poly.pdbx_seq_one_letter_code
_entity_poly.pdbx_strand_id
1 'polypeptide(L)'
;AVAVRDVATVRIGGDLRTGAASENGNEVVVGTALMIAGGNSRIVANAVAERLGEVAKSMPPGIKIKTVLDRSKLVNATIWTVEKNLLEGALLVIAVLFWLLGNIRAAAIATLVIPISFLMMAMGMNATGTSGNLMSLGALDFGLIVDGSIIIIENCLRRLAERQHHEGRLLTLTERLHEVFEASREMVRPTIYGQAIIFLVFAPLLTFTGVEGKMFGPMAITVMLALGGAFILSLTFVPAMVALLIRGEVAEKDVKAVAMAKERYVP
;
A
#
# COMPACT_ATOMS: atom_id res chain seq x y z
N ALA A 1 62.73 -1.03 -45.46
CA ALA A 1 61.75 -1.39 -44.44
C ALA A 1 60.59 -2.10 -45.15
N VAL A 2 60.20 -3.27 -44.68
CA VAL A 2 58.99 -4.01 -45.16
C VAL A 2 57.78 -3.42 -44.46
N ALA A 3 56.82 -2.92 -45.23
CA ALA A 3 55.55 -2.39 -44.63
C ALA A 3 54.56 -3.56 -44.51
N VAL A 4 53.59 -3.41 -43.59
CA VAL A 4 52.57 -4.46 -43.37
C VAL A 4 51.77 -4.76 -44.62
N ARG A 5 51.50 -3.79 -45.48
CA ARG A 5 50.88 -3.98 -46.81
C ARG A 5 51.65 -4.88 -47.76
N ASP A 6 52.95 -5.06 -47.52
CA ASP A 6 53.83 -5.89 -48.42
C ASP A 6 53.74 -7.39 -48.08
N VAL A 7 53.27 -7.73 -46.88
CA VAL A 7 53.16 -9.10 -46.35
C VAL A 7 51.74 -9.49 -45.96
N ALA A 8 50.79 -8.53 -45.86
CA ALA A 8 49.43 -8.79 -45.46
C ALA A 8 48.42 -7.83 -46.10
N THR A 9 47.19 -8.27 -46.30
CA THR A 9 46.10 -7.44 -46.79
C THR A 9 45.36 -6.90 -45.58
N VAL A 10 45.44 -5.59 -45.34
CA VAL A 10 44.71 -4.92 -44.25
C VAL A 10 43.31 -4.50 -44.74
N ARG A 11 42.28 -5.00 -44.11
CA ARG A 11 40.88 -4.66 -44.42
C ARG A 11 40.16 -4.19 -43.15
N ILE A 12 39.27 -3.23 -43.31
CA ILE A 12 38.28 -2.89 -42.27
C ILE A 12 37.16 -3.92 -42.44
N GLY A 13 36.92 -4.72 -41.42
CA GLY A 13 35.90 -5.77 -41.41
C GLY A 13 35.04 -5.70 -40.15
N GLY A 14 33.96 -6.44 -40.14
CA GLY A 14 33.17 -6.64 -38.93
C GLY A 14 33.85 -7.61 -37.97
N ASP A 15 33.61 -7.46 -36.69
CA ASP A 15 34.01 -8.41 -35.66
C ASP A 15 33.24 -9.74 -35.80
N LEU A 16 33.73 -10.79 -35.10
CA LEU A 16 33.06 -12.10 -35.07
C LEU A 16 31.63 -11.93 -34.55
N ARG A 17 30.65 -12.43 -35.28
CA ARG A 17 29.27 -12.41 -34.89
C ARG A 17 29.03 -13.38 -33.72
N THR A 18 28.66 -12.85 -32.56
CA THR A 18 28.29 -13.63 -31.38
C THR A 18 26.79 -13.80 -31.21
N GLY A 19 25.98 -13.10 -32.02
CA GLY A 19 24.52 -13.16 -31.99
C GLY A 19 23.89 -12.55 -33.25
N ALA A 20 22.57 -12.72 -33.37
CA ALA A 20 21.77 -12.12 -34.43
C ALA A 20 20.49 -11.57 -33.85
N ALA A 21 20.06 -10.41 -34.33
CA ALA A 21 18.77 -9.81 -33.99
C ALA A 21 18.10 -9.28 -35.26
N SER A 22 16.80 -9.37 -35.35
CA SER A 22 16.01 -8.82 -36.45
C SER A 22 14.79 -8.08 -35.99
N GLU A 23 14.45 -7.01 -36.71
CA GLU A 23 13.18 -6.29 -36.54
C GLU A 23 12.47 -6.25 -37.89
N ASN A 24 11.27 -6.81 -38.01
CA ASN A 24 10.46 -6.88 -39.23
C ASN A 24 11.27 -7.49 -40.45
N GLY A 25 12.08 -8.50 -40.18
CA GLY A 25 12.89 -9.15 -41.20
C GLY A 25 14.19 -8.44 -41.56
N ASN A 26 14.43 -7.26 -41.01
CA ASN A 26 15.70 -6.53 -41.20
C ASN A 26 16.66 -6.83 -40.04
N GLU A 27 17.93 -6.95 -40.36
CA GLU A 27 18.97 -7.13 -39.36
C GLU A 27 19.16 -5.84 -38.55
N VAL A 28 19.24 -6.00 -37.20
CA VAL A 28 19.44 -4.89 -36.27
C VAL A 28 20.50 -5.24 -35.23
N VAL A 29 21.06 -4.22 -34.58
CA VAL A 29 21.96 -4.39 -33.44
C VAL A 29 21.17 -4.11 -32.17
N VAL A 30 21.20 -5.05 -31.23
CA VAL A 30 20.53 -4.88 -29.92
C VAL A 30 21.57 -4.58 -28.85
N GLY A 31 21.38 -3.48 -28.15
CA GLY A 31 22.12 -3.11 -26.93
C GLY A 31 21.26 -3.34 -25.70
N THR A 32 21.84 -3.94 -24.66
CA THR A 32 21.16 -4.17 -23.40
C THR A 32 21.89 -3.47 -22.26
N ALA A 33 21.23 -2.55 -21.57
CA ALA A 33 21.74 -1.98 -20.32
C ALA A 33 21.30 -2.86 -19.14
N LEU A 34 22.27 -3.41 -18.42
CA LEU A 34 22.04 -4.25 -17.25
C LEU A 34 22.23 -3.44 -15.97
N MET A 35 21.29 -3.59 -15.06
CA MET A 35 21.37 -2.98 -13.72
C MET A 35 22.21 -3.88 -12.80
N ILE A 36 23.07 -3.28 -11.99
CA ILE A 36 23.81 -3.97 -10.93
C ILE A 36 22.84 -4.39 -9.83
N ALA A 37 23.05 -5.56 -9.24
CA ALA A 37 22.23 -6.06 -8.14
C ALA A 37 22.17 -5.04 -6.98
N GLY A 38 20.97 -4.81 -6.45
CA GLY A 38 20.73 -3.81 -5.42
C GLY A 38 20.45 -2.39 -5.92
N GLY A 39 20.59 -2.12 -7.23
CA GLY A 39 20.24 -0.83 -7.83
C GLY A 39 18.74 -0.61 -7.96
N ASN A 40 18.33 0.65 -8.09
CA ASN A 40 16.93 1.00 -8.39
C ASN A 40 16.69 0.98 -9.90
N SER A 41 15.88 0.03 -10.36
CA SER A 41 15.60 -0.18 -11.79
C SER A 41 14.98 1.03 -12.48
N ARG A 42 14.16 1.81 -11.78
CA ARG A 42 13.52 3.02 -12.32
C ARG A 42 14.54 4.14 -12.54
N ILE A 43 15.43 4.34 -11.58
CA ILE A 43 16.49 5.37 -11.68
C ILE A 43 17.43 5.02 -12.83
N VAL A 44 17.86 3.75 -12.90
CA VAL A 44 18.77 3.29 -13.96
C VAL A 44 18.12 3.37 -15.34
N ALA A 45 16.86 2.94 -15.49
CA ALA A 45 16.15 3.00 -16.77
C ALA A 45 15.95 4.44 -17.25
N ASN A 46 15.61 5.36 -16.34
CA ASN A 46 15.47 6.78 -16.70
C ASN A 46 16.81 7.40 -17.11
N ALA A 47 17.90 7.12 -16.36
CA ALA A 47 19.24 7.61 -16.72
C ALA A 47 19.72 7.06 -18.07
N VAL A 48 19.43 5.80 -18.36
CA VAL A 48 19.73 5.19 -19.68
C VAL A 48 18.92 5.85 -20.79
N ALA A 49 17.62 6.09 -20.57
CA ALA A 49 16.77 6.75 -21.56
C ALA A 49 17.25 8.18 -21.87
N GLU A 50 17.62 8.95 -20.84
CA GLU A 50 18.19 10.29 -21.00
C GLU A 50 19.50 10.25 -21.79
N ARG A 51 20.42 9.34 -21.42
CA ARG A 51 21.70 9.19 -22.11
C ARG A 51 21.54 8.73 -23.56
N LEU A 52 20.60 7.83 -23.85
CA LEU A 52 20.27 7.45 -25.22
C LEU A 52 19.72 8.62 -26.03
N GLY A 53 18.93 9.52 -25.43
CA GLY A 53 18.47 10.75 -26.06
C GLY A 53 19.60 11.72 -26.43
N GLU A 54 20.65 11.78 -25.61
CA GLU A 54 21.87 12.56 -25.93
C GLU A 54 22.66 11.93 -27.06
N VAL A 55 22.90 10.62 -26.97
CA VAL A 55 23.64 9.85 -27.97
C VAL A 55 22.93 9.90 -29.33
N ALA A 56 21.61 9.82 -29.36
CA ALA A 56 20.82 9.90 -30.59
C ALA A 56 21.07 11.19 -31.39
N LYS A 57 21.40 12.31 -30.70
CA LYS A 57 21.70 13.61 -31.34
C LYS A 57 23.07 13.61 -32.04
N SER A 58 24.00 12.75 -31.60
CA SER A 58 25.37 12.65 -32.14
C SER A 58 25.53 11.51 -33.15
N MET A 59 24.48 10.75 -33.45
CA MET A 59 24.52 9.64 -34.40
C MET A 59 24.64 10.11 -35.85
N PRO A 60 25.40 9.37 -36.67
CA PRO A 60 25.46 9.63 -38.10
C PRO A 60 24.09 9.49 -38.79
N PRO A 61 23.88 10.23 -39.91
CA PRO A 61 22.64 10.12 -40.67
C PRO A 61 22.39 8.65 -41.12
N GLY A 62 21.16 8.16 -40.86
CA GLY A 62 20.75 6.79 -41.24
C GLY A 62 20.72 5.82 -40.06
N ILE A 63 21.34 6.12 -38.91
CA ILE A 63 21.26 5.27 -37.71
C ILE A 63 20.11 5.78 -36.83
N LYS A 64 19.18 4.88 -36.50
CA LYS A 64 18.05 5.16 -35.60
C LYS A 64 18.15 4.32 -34.35
N ILE A 65 18.05 4.95 -33.19
CA ILE A 65 17.94 4.25 -31.90
C ILE A 65 16.46 4.10 -31.55
N LYS A 66 16.04 2.86 -31.26
CA LYS A 66 14.68 2.55 -30.83
C LYS A 66 14.71 1.75 -29.55
N THR A 67 14.12 2.27 -28.50
CA THR A 67 13.92 1.54 -27.25
C THR A 67 12.80 0.53 -27.43
N VAL A 68 13.14 -0.77 -27.38
CA VAL A 68 12.17 -1.88 -27.54
C VAL A 68 11.67 -2.41 -26.21
N LEU A 69 12.49 -2.33 -25.15
CA LEU A 69 12.12 -2.73 -23.81
C LEU A 69 12.53 -1.64 -22.81
N ASP A 70 11.54 -1.05 -22.15
CA ASP A 70 11.73 -0.05 -21.12
C ASP A 70 10.97 -0.47 -19.85
N ARG A 71 11.74 -0.87 -18.83
CA ARG A 71 11.16 -1.30 -17.55
C ARG A 71 10.46 -0.16 -16.78
N SER A 72 10.84 1.09 -17.02
CA SER A 72 10.21 2.23 -16.36
C SER A 72 8.72 2.36 -16.71
N LYS A 73 8.35 2.01 -17.96
CA LYS A 73 6.94 1.99 -18.39
C LYS A 73 6.13 0.96 -17.61
N LEU A 74 6.69 -0.24 -17.41
CA LEU A 74 6.04 -1.30 -16.63
C LEU A 74 5.91 -0.89 -15.16
N VAL A 75 6.97 -0.35 -14.57
CA VAL A 75 6.98 0.10 -13.18
C VAL A 75 5.96 1.23 -12.97
N ASN A 76 5.93 2.23 -13.86
CA ASN A 76 4.97 3.33 -13.78
C ASN A 76 3.52 2.86 -13.95
N ALA A 77 3.26 1.93 -14.89
CA ALA A 77 1.93 1.33 -15.05
C ALA A 77 1.49 0.55 -13.81
N THR A 78 2.43 -0.17 -13.18
CA THR A 78 2.18 -0.88 -11.92
C THR A 78 1.84 0.08 -10.79
N ILE A 79 2.64 1.15 -10.60
CA ILE A 79 2.39 2.18 -9.58
C ILE A 79 1.01 2.81 -9.79
N TRP A 80 0.69 3.21 -11.01
CA TRP A 80 -0.61 3.78 -11.35
C TRP A 80 -1.77 2.83 -11.04
N THR A 81 -1.64 1.56 -11.38
CA THR A 81 -2.67 0.54 -11.08
C THR A 81 -2.88 0.38 -9.58
N VAL A 82 -1.79 0.32 -8.81
CA VAL A 82 -1.85 0.24 -7.34
C VAL A 82 -2.51 1.49 -6.77
N GLU A 83 -2.05 2.67 -7.16
CA GLU A 83 -2.59 3.95 -6.67
C GLU A 83 -4.09 4.07 -6.95
N LYS A 84 -4.51 3.72 -8.16
CA LYS A 84 -5.94 3.72 -8.54
C LYS A 84 -6.75 2.74 -7.69
N ASN A 85 -6.30 1.49 -7.56
CA ASN A 85 -7.01 0.46 -6.80
C ASN A 85 -7.09 0.80 -5.31
N LEU A 86 -5.99 1.34 -4.75
CA LEU A 86 -5.96 1.78 -3.37
C LEU A 86 -6.92 2.96 -3.13
N LEU A 87 -6.97 3.92 -4.04
CA LEU A 87 -7.88 5.05 -3.94
C LEU A 87 -9.34 4.61 -4.06
N GLU A 88 -9.67 3.78 -5.04
CA GLU A 88 -11.03 3.25 -5.24
C GLU A 88 -11.48 2.42 -4.03
N GLY A 89 -10.62 1.53 -3.53
CA GLY A 89 -10.90 0.74 -2.32
C GLY A 89 -11.09 1.60 -1.08
N ALA A 90 -10.21 2.58 -0.87
CA ALA A 90 -10.33 3.53 0.25
C ALA A 90 -11.63 4.32 0.18
N LEU A 91 -12.00 4.86 -0.99
CA LEU A 91 -13.24 5.61 -1.18
C LEU A 91 -14.47 4.75 -0.90
N LEU A 92 -14.46 3.50 -1.34
CA LEU A 92 -15.55 2.55 -1.06
C LEU A 92 -15.69 2.31 0.44
N VAL A 93 -14.59 2.01 1.14
CA VAL A 93 -14.59 1.81 2.59
C VAL A 93 -15.05 3.07 3.32
N ILE A 94 -14.58 4.25 2.93
CA ILE A 94 -15.02 5.53 3.47
C ILE A 94 -16.53 5.69 3.32
N ALA A 95 -17.09 5.44 2.13
CA ALA A 95 -18.52 5.56 1.88
C ALA A 95 -19.33 4.60 2.77
N VAL A 96 -18.88 3.35 2.92
CA VAL A 96 -19.50 2.36 3.81
C VAL A 96 -19.42 2.80 5.27
N LEU A 97 -18.28 3.33 5.72
CA LEU A 97 -18.09 3.83 7.08
C LEU A 97 -19.01 5.01 7.40
N PHE A 98 -19.14 5.96 6.46
CA PHE A 98 -20.10 7.06 6.62
C PHE A 98 -21.53 6.56 6.74
N TRP A 99 -21.88 5.55 5.96
CA TRP A 99 -23.21 4.97 6.00
C TRP A 99 -23.44 4.16 7.27
N LEU A 100 -22.46 3.37 7.73
CA LEU A 100 -22.58 2.47 8.87
C LEU A 100 -22.58 3.20 10.22
N LEU A 101 -21.61 4.11 10.43
CA LEU A 101 -21.41 4.79 11.71
C LEU A 101 -22.42 5.91 11.97
N GLY A 102 -23.14 6.40 10.96
CA GLY A 102 -24.12 7.47 11.08
C GLY A 102 -23.58 8.79 11.66
N ASN A 103 -22.30 8.85 11.99
CA ASN A 103 -21.61 10.00 12.56
C ASN A 103 -20.37 10.35 11.72
N ILE A 104 -20.44 11.52 11.05
CA ILE A 104 -19.38 11.96 10.12
C ILE A 104 -18.01 12.12 10.79
N ARG A 105 -17.97 12.52 12.06
CA ARG A 105 -16.71 12.68 12.80
C ARG A 105 -16.09 11.33 13.14
N ALA A 106 -16.91 10.37 13.54
CA ALA A 106 -16.47 9.00 13.81
C ALA A 106 -15.94 8.33 12.54
N ALA A 107 -16.66 8.46 11.43
CA ALA A 107 -16.22 7.96 10.12
C ALA A 107 -14.91 8.62 9.66
N ALA A 108 -14.76 9.93 9.88
CA ALA A 108 -13.51 10.64 9.55
C ALA A 108 -12.33 10.12 10.39
N ILE A 109 -12.52 9.82 11.69
CA ILE A 109 -11.48 9.25 12.55
C ILE A 109 -11.06 7.87 12.03
N ALA A 110 -12.03 6.98 11.75
CA ALA A 110 -11.75 5.66 11.18
C ALA A 110 -11.01 5.75 9.84
N THR A 111 -11.42 6.66 8.97
CA THR A 111 -10.78 6.91 7.67
C THR A 111 -9.33 7.35 7.80
N LEU A 112 -9.00 8.20 8.79
CA LEU A 112 -7.63 8.67 9.01
C LEU A 112 -6.67 7.53 9.42
N VAL A 113 -7.17 6.44 9.97
CA VAL A 113 -6.35 5.27 10.29
C VAL A 113 -5.73 4.66 9.03
N ILE A 114 -6.44 4.68 7.89
CA ILE A 114 -5.97 4.12 6.63
C ILE A 114 -4.64 4.76 6.17
N PRO A 115 -4.58 6.08 5.91
CA PRO A 115 -3.33 6.69 5.44
C PRO A 115 -2.21 6.65 6.47
N ILE A 116 -2.52 6.74 7.77
CA ILE A 116 -1.50 6.70 8.82
C ILE A 116 -0.90 5.30 8.94
N SER A 117 -1.72 4.25 8.94
CA SER A 117 -1.24 2.86 8.94
C SER A 117 -0.43 2.53 7.69
N PHE A 118 -0.82 3.07 6.53
CA PHE A 118 -0.07 2.93 5.29
C PHE A 118 1.30 3.60 5.36
N LEU A 119 1.40 4.79 5.96
CA LEU A 119 2.68 5.45 6.20
C LEU A 119 3.56 4.65 7.17
N MET A 120 2.99 4.12 8.25
CA MET A 120 3.71 3.27 9.20
C MET A 120 4.21 1.99 8.51
N MET A 121 3.39 1.36 7.67
CA MET A 121 3.78 0.22 6.84
C MET A 121 4.95 0.58 5.92
N ALA A 122 4.87 1.70 5.20
CA ALA A 122 5.92 2.14 4.28
C ALA A 122 7.25 2.40 5.02
N MET A 123 7.19 2.99 6.21
CA MET A 123 8.37 3.16 7.08
C MET A 123 8.93 1.81 7.51
N GLY A 124 8.09 0.87 7.91
CA GLY A 124 8.49 -0.49 8.28
C GLY A 124 9.12 -1.26 7.10
N MET A 125 8.54 -1.16 5.91
CA MET A 125 9.11 -1.76 4.69
C MET A 125 10.49 -1.20 4.37
N ASN A 126 10.66 0.12 4.49
CA ASN A 126 11.96 0.76 4.29
C ASN A 126 12.99 0.30 5.33
N ALA A 127 12.59 0.19 6.60
CA ALA A 127 13.48 -0.27 7.68
C ALA A 127 13.88 -1.75 7.53
N THR A 128 12.99 -2.60 7.02
CA THR A 128 13.25 -4.03 6.80
C THR A 128 13.87 -4.34 5.43
N GLY A 129 14.03 -3.34 4.56
CA GLY A 129 14.51 -3.54 3.19
C GLY A 129 13.53 -4.35 2.31
N THR A 130 12.27 -4.44 2.72
CA THR A 130 11.25 -5.18 1.98
C THR A 130 10.85 -4.42 0.72
N SER A 131 10.97 -5.06 -0.44
CA SER A 131 10.59 -4.43 -1.71
C SER A 131 9.07 -4.38 -1.89
N GLY A 132 8.54 -3.20 -2.24
CA GLY A 132 7.16 -3.06 -2.68
C GLY A 132 6.97 -3.65 -4.07
N ASN A 133 6.15 -4.66 -4.20
CA ASN A 133 5.73 -5.22 -5.48
C ASN A 133 4.20 -5.15 -5.62
N LEU A 134 3.69 -5.41 -6.82
CA LEU A 134 2.26 -5.34 -7.09
C LEU A 134 1.45 -6.31 -6.21
N MET A 135 2.02 -7.47 -5.89
CA MET A 135 1.36 -8.48 -5.05
C MET A 135 1.29 -8.01 -3.60
N SER A 136 2.38 -7.46 -3.04
CA SER A 136 2.40 -6.98 -1.65
C SER A 136 1.47 -5.79 -1.44
N LEU A 137 1.41 -4.86 -2.38
CA LEU A 137 0.53 -3.70 -2.30
C LEU A 137 -0.92 -4.05 -2.67
N GLY A 138 -1.13 -5.01 -3.59
CA GLY A 138 -2.46 -5.46 -3.99
C GLY A 138 -3.16 -6.36 -2.96
N ALA A 139 -2.41 -6.94 -2.03
CA ALA A 139 -2.97 -7.76 -0.94
C ALA A 139 -3.46 -6.93 0.26
N LEU A 140 -3.27 -5.60 0.23
CA LEU A 140 -3.75 -4.72 1.29
C LEU A 140 -5.27 -4.59 1.22
N ASP A 141 -5.92 -5.07 2.26
CA ASP A 141 -7.36 -4.91 2.46
C ASP A 141 -7.61 -3.81 3.49
N PHE A 142 -8.24 -2.74 3.05
CA PHE A 142 -8.58 -1.61 3.93
C PHE A 142 -9.65 -1.98 4.96
N GLY A 143 -10.49 -2.96 4.68
CA GLY A 143 -11.45 -3.49 5.65
C GLY A 143 -10.71 -4.01 6.89
N LEU A 144 -9.78 -4.94 6.70
CA LEU A 144 -8.99 -5.51 7.80
C LEU A 144 -8.20 -4.46 8.60
N ILE A 145 -7.74 -3.40 7.91
CA ILE A 145 -7.00 -2.30 8.55
C ILE A 145 -7.90 -1.48 9.48
N VAL A 146 -9.15 -1.22 9.10
CA VAL A 146 -10.03 -0.36 9.89
C VAL A 146 -10.90 -1.10 10.90
N ASP A 147 -11.06 -2.41 10.78
CA ASP A 147 -11.96 -3.22 11.64
C ASP A 147 -11.70 -3.03 13.13
N GLY A 148 -10.45 -3.10 13.56
CA GLY A 148 -10.08 -2.85 14.97
C GLY A 148 -10.43 -1.45 15.44
N SER A 149 -10.33 -0.46 14.57
CA SER A 149 -10.68 0.93 14.86
C SER A 149 -12.19 1.14 14.92
N ILE A 150 -12.95 0.50 14.04
CA ILE A 150 -14.42 0.59 14.00
C ILE A 150 -15.02 0.05 15.31
N ILE A 151 -14.58 -1.14 15.75
CA ILE A 151 -15.06 -1.76 16.99
C ILE A 151 -14.85 -0.83 18.18
N ILE A 152 -13.69 -0.19 18.28
CA ILE A 152 -13.38 0.73 19.37
C ILE A 152 -14.22 2.01 19.26
N ILE A 153 -14.35 2.59 18.06
CA ILE A 153 -15.16 3.79 17.82
C ILE A 153 -16.62 3.53 18.17
N GLU A 154 -17.18 2.41 17.70
CA GLU A 154 -18.58 2.05 17.96
C GLU A 154 -18.86 1.90 19.46
N ASN A 155 -17.99 1.18 20.18
CA ASN A 155 -18.14 1.04 21.64
C ASN A 155 -18.00 2.38 22.37
N CYS A 156 -17.08 3.24 21.93
CA CYS A 156 -16.94 4.59 22.49
C CYS A 156 -18.18 5.45 22.24
N LEU A 157 -18.74 5.40 21.02
CA LEU A 157 -19.98 6.13 20.69
C LEU A 157 -21.15 5.65 21.55
N ARG A 158 -21.32 4.34 21.67
CA ARG A 158 -22.36 3.73 22.50
C ARG A 158 -22.26 4.18 23.95
N ARG A 159 -21.09 4.06 24.56
CA ARG A 159 -20.85 4.47 25.95
C ARG A 159 -21.06 5.97 26.16
N LEU A 160 -20.60 6.80 25.24
CA LEU A 160 -20.81 8.25 25.30
C LEU A 160 -22.30 8.61 25.21
N ALA A 161 -23.06 7.93 24.32
CA ALA A 161 -24.50 8.14 24.19
C ALA A 161 -25.27 7.70 25.46
N GLU A 162 -24.98 6.50 25.97
CA GLU A 162 -25.56 5.99 27.22
C GLU A 162 -25.34 6.97 28.40
N ARG A 163 -24.09 7.45 28.54
CA ARG A 163 -23.75 8.39 29.63
C ARG A 163 -24.42 9.75 29.46
N GLN A 164 -24.47 10.30 28.25
CA GLN A 164 -25.19 11.55 27.96
C GLN A 164 -26.69 11.42 28.23
N HIS A 165 -27.29 10.28 27.87
CA HIS A 165 -28.70 10.03 28.13
C HIS A 165 -28.99 9.96 29.63
N HIS A 166 -28.12 9.27 30.39
CA HIS A 166 -28.28 9.14 31.84
C HIS A 166 -28.12 10.47 32.58
N GLU A 167 -27.17 11.31 32.16
CA GLU A 167 -26.91 12.60 32.81
C GLU A 167 -27.79 13.76 32.29
N GLY A 168 -28.46 13.57 31.15
CA GLY A 168 -29.32 14.59 30.53
C GLY A 168 -28.57 15.85 30.07
N ARG A 169 -27.22 15.78 29.96
CA ARG A 169 -26.37 16.90 29.56
C ARG A 169 -25.20 16.45 28.72
N LEU A 170 -24.57 17.41 28.06
CA LEU A 170 -23.29 17.16 27.32
C LEU A 170 -22.17 16.92 28.34
N LEU A 171 -21.34 15.90 28.03
CA LEU A 171 -20.17 15.54 28.83
C LEU A 171 -19.04 16.55 28.67
N THR A 172 -18.38 16.89 29.76
CA THR A 172 -17.12 17.66 29.75
C THR A 172 -16.00 16.88 29.10
N LEU A 173 -14.90 17.54 28.74
CA LEU A 173 -13.74 16.87 28.15
C LEU A 173 -13.17 15.77 29.07
N THR A 174 -13.09 16.03 30.37
CA THR A 174 -12.57 15.07 31.35
C THR A 174 -13.46 13.84 31.45
N GLU A 175 -14.76 14.01 31.50
CA GLU A 175 -15.75 12.92 31.52
C GLU A 175 -15.69 12.10 30.22
N ARG A 176 -15.58 12.76 29.06
CA ARG A 176 -15.41 12.07 27.78
C ARG A 176 -14.12 11.26 27.70
N LEU A 177 -12.99 11.81 28.18
CA LEU A 177 -11.72 11.09 28.24
C LEU A 177 -11.83 9.84 29.11
N HIS A 178 -12.51 9.95 30.25
CA HIS A 178 -12.71 8.82 31.15
C HIS A 178 -13.59 7.73 30.50
N GLU A 179 -14.75 8.11 29.97
CA GLU A 179 -15.66 7.15 29.30
C GLU A 179 -15.02 6.49 28.06
N VAL A 180 -14.32 7.25 27.24
CA VAL A 180 -13.62 6.71 26.07
C VAL A 180 -12.49 5.77 26.49
N PHE A 181 -11.77 6.07 27.58
CA PHE A 181 -10.73 5.20 28.11
C PHE A 181 -11.32 3.85 28.56
N GLU A 182 -12.40 3.86 29.36
CA GLU A 182 -13.04 2.64 29.81
C GLU A 182 -13.67 1.84 28.65
N ALA A 183 -14.33 2.53 27.71
CA ALA A 183 -14.88 1.91 26.51
C ALA A 183 -13.80 1.24 25.67
N SER A 184 -12.66 1.91 25.47
CA SER A 184 -11.55 1.35 24.72
C SER A 184 -10.93 0.16 25.44
N ARG A 185 -10.77 0.24 26.76
CA ARG A 185 -10.23 -0.84 27.60
C ARG A 185 -11.05 -2.13 27.50
N GLU A 186 -12.36 -2.03 27.40
CA GLU A 186 -13.24 -3.20 27.19
C GLU A 186 -12.92 -3.92 25.88
N MET A 187 -12.63 -3.16 24.82
CA MET A 187 -12.39 -3.70 23.49
C MET A 187 -10.94 -4.16 23.25
N VAL A 188 -10.00 -3.86 24.15
CA VAL A 188 -8.60 -4.27 23.99
C VAL A 188 -8.46 -5.78 23.82
N ARG A 189 -9.09 -6.58 24.70
CA ARG A 189 -8.96 -8.05 24.64
C ARG A 189 -9.56 -8.65 23.36
N PRO A 190 -10.82 -8.36 22.97
CA PRO A 190 -11.37 -8.84 21.70
C PRO A 190 -10.52 -8.45 20.50
N THR A 191 -10.04 -7.20 20.46
CA THR A 191 -9.23 -6.69 19.36
C THR A 191 -7.87 -7.38 19.28
N ILE A 192 -7.19 -7.63 20.41
CA ILE A 192 -5.94 -8.39 20.46
C ILE A 192 -6.14 -9.80 19.91
N TYR A 193 -7.19 -10.51 20.33
CA TYR A 193 -7.44 -11.87 19.84
C TYR A 193 -7.76 -11.88 18.34
N GLY A 194 -8.59 -10.95 17.86
CA GLY A 194 -8.89 -10.81 16.44
C GLY A 194 -7.62 -10.57 15.61
N GLN A 195 -6.81 -9.62 16.02
CA GLN A 195 -5.55 -9.31 15.33
C GLN A 195 -4.55 -10.48 15.40
N ALA A 196 -4.42 -11.15 16.55
CA ALA A 196 -3.54 -12.29 16.70
C ALA A 196 -3.91 -13.43 15.75
N ILE A 197 -5.20 -13.69 15.54
CA ILE A 197 -5.68 -14.69 14.58
C ILE A 197 -5.25 -14.31 13.16
N ILE A 198 -5.43 -13.05 12.75
CA ILE A 198 -5.02 -12.58 11.43
C ILE A 198 -3.50 -12.73 11.25
N PHE A 199 -2.70 -12.30 12.24
CA PHE A 199 -1.24 -12.48 12.20
C PHE A 199 -0.85 -13.95 12.06
N LEU A 200 -1.53 -14.84 12.77
CA LEU A 200 -1.28 -16.29 12.71
C LEU A 200 -1.56 -16.88 11.33
N VAL A 201 -2.57 -16.36 10.61
CA VAL A 201 -2.89 -16.77 9.24
C VAL A 201 -1.78 -16.37 8.25
N PHE A 202 -1.16 -15.20 8.45
CA PHE A 202 -0.08 -14.72 7.58
C PHE A 202 1.30 -15.30 7.94
N ALA A 203 1.52 -15.75 9.19
CA ALA A 203 2.80 -16.26 9.66
C ALA A 203 3.34 -17.45 8.83
N PRO A 204 2.55 -18.45 8.39
CA PRO A 204 3.03 -19.55 7.55
C PRO A 204 3.61 -19.09 6.21
N LEU A 205 3.16 -17.96 5.66
CA LEU A 205 3.67 -17.44 4.38
C LEU A 205 5.14 -17.03 4.46
N LEU A 206 5.63 -16.69 5.67
CA LEU A 206 7.03 -16.35 5.92
C LEU A 206 7.95 -17.57 5.89
N THR A 207 7.41 -18.77 6.02
CA THR A 207 8.19 -20.03 5.99
C THR A 207 8.40 -20.58 4.58
N PHE A 208 7.73 -20.01 3.58
CA PHE A 208 7.89 -20.43 2.19
C PHE A 208 9.30 -20.17 1.69
N THR A 209 9.81 -21.08 0.87
CA THR A 209 11.15 -21.02 0.27
C THR A 209 11.06 -20.99 -1.26
N GLY A 210 12.20 -20.79 -1.93
CA GLY A 210 12.23 -20.79 -3.39
C GLY A 210 11.48 -19.61 -4.03
N VAL A 211 10.75 -19.87 -5.09
CA VAL A 211 9.99 -18.85 -5.84
C VAL A 211 8.83 -18.31 -5.03
N GLU A 212 8.09 -19.20 -4.36
CA GLU A 212 6.95 -18.84 -3.53
C GLU A 212 7.37 -17.93 -2.36
N GLY A 213 8.47 -18.25 -1.69
CA GLY A 213 9.00 -17.41 -0.60
C GLY A 213 9.37 -16.01 -1.07
N LYS A 214 9.96 -15.89 -2.28
CA LYS A 214 10.29 -14.57 -2.87
C LYS A 214 9.05 -13.75 -3.24
N MET A 215 7.93 -14.41 -3.55
CA MET A 215 6.68 -13.76 -3.91
C MET A 215 5.83 -13.41 -2.68
N PHE A 216 5.58 -14.40 -1.82
CA PHE A 216 4.67 -14.25 -0.68
C PHE A 216 5.31 -13.66 0.57
N GLY A 217 6.63 -13.83 0.77
CA GLY A 217 7.32 -13.26 1.92
C GLY A 217 7.19 -11.74 2.03
N PRO A 218 7.54 -10.96 1.00
CA PRO A 218 7.33 -9.52 1.00
C PRO A 218 5.86 -9.12 1.19
N MET A 219 4.91 -9.89 0.63
CA MET A 219 3.47 -9.66 0.79
C MET A 219 3.06 -9.83 2.25
N ALA A 220 3.43 -10.96 2.88
CA ALA A 220 3.09 -11.23 4.28
C ALA A 220 3.67 -10.16 5.21
N ILE A 221 4.93 -9.78 5.04
CA ILE A 221 5.57 -8.71 5.82
C ILE A 221 4.82 -7.39 5.67
N THR A 222 4.46 -7.00 4.44
CA THR A 222 3.75 -5.76 4.16
C THR A 222 2.39 -5.72 4.86
N VAL A 223 1.60 -6.80 4.74
CA VAL A 223 0.29 -6.91 5.39
C VAL A 223 0.42 -6.89 6.91
N MET A 224 1.38 -7.64 7.47
CA MET A 224 1.62 -7.66 8.93
C MET A 224 2.05 -6.29 9.45
N LEU A 225 2.87 -5.54 8.72
CA LEU A 225 3.25 -4.17 9.09
C LEU A 225 2.06 -3.22 9.04
N ALA A 226 1.20 -3.31 8.01
CA ALA A 226 -0.02 -2.49 7.89
C ALA A 226 -0.99 -2.77 9.04
N LEU A 227 -1.27 -4.03 9.31
CA LEU A 227 -2.15 -4.47 10.41
C LEU A 227 -1.57 -4.11 11.78
N GLY A 228 -0.26 -4.29 11.99
CA GLY A 228 0.41 -3.90 13.22
C GLY A 228 0.34 -2.39 13.47
N GLY A 229 0.55 -1.59 12.42
CA GLY A 229 0.36 -0.13 12.46
C GLY A 229 -1.08 0.24 12.79
N ALA A 230 -2.05 -0.35 12.11
CA ALA A 230 -3.48 -0.12 12.35
C ALA A 230 -3.89 -0.52 13.77
N PHE A 231 -3.37 -1.63 14.29
CA PHE A 231 -3.61 -2.08 15.65
C PHE A 231 -3.07 -1.08 16.69
N ILE A 232 -1.85 -0.58 16.51
CA ILE A 232 -1.29 0.46 17.40
C ILE A 232 -2.15 1.72 17.36
N LEU A 233 -2.58 2.14 16.17
CA LEU A 233 -3.43 3.32 15.99
C LEU A 233 -4.81 3.12 16.61
N SER A 234 -5.39 1.94 16.52
CA SER A 234 -6.70 1.65 17.11
C SER A 234 -6.70 1.77 18.64
N LEU A 235 -5.58 1.45 19.28
CA LEU A 235 -5.44 1.54 20.74
C LEU A 235 -4.95 2.91 21.25
N THR A 236 -4.34 3.73 20.41
CA THR A 236 -3.73 5.01 20.79
C THR A 236 -4.41 6.20 20.15
N PHE A 237 -4.32 6.30 18.84
CA PHE A 237 -4.83 7.41 18.04
C PHE A 237 -6.35 7.51 18.09
N VAL A 238 -7.04 6.38 17.88
CA VAL A 238 -8.50 6.35 17.79
C VAL A 238 -9.17 6.82 19.07
N PRO A 239 -8.86 6.28 20.27
CA PRO A 239 -9.47 6.76 21.51
C PRO A 239 -9.21 8.26 21.75
N ALA A 240 -7.99 8.72 21.52
CA ALA A 240 -7.64 10.12 21.70
C ALA A 240 -8.47 11.03 20.78
N MET A 241 -8.59 10.66 19.50
CA MET A 241 -9.36 11.45 18.53
C MET A 241 -10.88 11.41 18.81
N VAL A 242 -11.42 10.28 19.25
CA VAL A 242 -12.81 10.16 19.67
C VAL A 242 -13.10 11.12 20.83
N ALA A 243 -12.29 11.11 21.88
CA ALA A 243 -12.47 11.99 23.02
C ALA A 243 -12.36 13.48 22.68
N LEU A 244 -11.49 13.84 21.71
CA LEU A 244 -11.23 15.24 21.31
C LEU A 244 -12.27 15.76 20.32
N LEU A 245 -12.62 14.98 19.29
CA LEU A 245 -13.41 15.44 18.14
C LEU A 245 -14.91 15.17 18.29
N ILE A 246 -15.32 14.15 19.02
CA ILE A 246 -16.74 13.87 19.22
C ILE A 246 -17.28 14.79 20.31
N ARG A 247 -17.71 15.97 19.88
CA ARG A 247 -18.32 17.01 20.71
C ARG A 247 -19.79 17.16 20.31
N GLY A 248 -20.69 17.24 21.29
CA GLY A 248 -22.14 17.40 21.06
C GLY A 248 -22.94 16.15 21.41
N GLU A 249 -24.21 16.17 21.08
CA GLU A 249 -25.09 15.02 21.30
C GLU A 249 -24.64 13.85 20.43
N VAL A 250 -24.35 12.75 21.08
CA VAL A 250 -24.09 11.46 20.43
C VAL A 250 -25.43 10.72 20.42
N ALA A 251 -26.21 10.91 19.34
CA ALA A 251 -27.43 10.13 19.17
C ALA A 251 -27.04 8.74 18.68
N GLU A 252 -27.51 7.72 19.36
CA GLU A 252 -27.53 6.35 18.87
C GLU A 252 -28.58 6.27 17.74
N LYS A 253 -28.25 6.82 16.57
CA LYS A 253 -29.08 6.66 15.38
C LYS A 253 -28.72 5.34 14.73
N ASP A 254 -29.44 4.29 15.11
CA ASP A 254 -29.48 3.11 14.24
C ASP A 254 -29.79 3.57 12.80
N VAL A 255 -28.92 3.25 11.88
CA VAL A 255 -29.20 3.48 10.46
C VAL A 255 -30.53 2.80 10.14
N LYS A 256 -31.42 3.47 9.41
CA LYS A 256 -32.78 2.97 9.11
C LYS A 256 -32.81 1.50 8.68
N ALA A 257 -31.78 1.05 7.96
CA ALA A 257 -31.63 -0.35 7.56
C ALA A 257 -31.38 -1.29 8.76
N VAL A 258 -30.57 -0.87 9.72
CA VAL A 258 -30.26 -1.64 10.94
C VAL A 258 -31.48 -1.64 11.88
N ALA A 259 -32.16 -0.50 12.06
CA ALA A 259 -33.39 -0.39 12.81
C ALA A 259 -34.48 -1.31 12.22
N MET A 260 -34.66 -1.32 10.92
CA MET A 260 -35.61 -2.18 10.20
C MET A 260 -35.25 -3.67 10.33
N ALA A 261 -33.96 -4.00 10.31
CA ALA A 261 -33.50 -5.36 10.54
C ALA A 261 -33.73 -5.80 12.01
N LYS A 262 -33.42 -4.94 12.98
CA LYS A 262 -33.72 -5.20 14.41
C LYS A 262 -35.22 -5.45 14.64
N GLU A 263 -36.07 -4.60 14.07
CA GLU A 263 -37.54 -4.72 14.20
C GLU A 263 -38.10 -6.02 13.58
N ARG A 264 -37.41 -6.57 12.57
CA ARG A 264 -37.86 -7.80 11.90
C ARG A 264 -37.29 -9.08 12.50
N TYR A 265 -36.12 -9.04 13.16
CA TYR A 265 -35.43 -10.24 13.64
C TYR A 265 -35.29 -10.34 15.17
N VAL A 266 -35.59 -9.28 15.91
CA VAL A 266 -35.62 -9.30 17.38
C VAL A 266 -37.07 -9.23 17.80
N PRO A 267 -37.64 -10.33 18.35
CA PRO A 267 -39.01 -10.34 18.86
C PRO A 267 -39.20 -9.51 20.10
#